data_47a18cf9d5cd522e9d697d1f9e287c22
#
_entry.id   47a18cf9d5cd522e9d697d1f9e287c22
#
_cell.length_a   1.000
_cell.length_b   1.000
_cell.length_c   1.000
_cell.angle_alpha   90.00
_cell.angle_beta   90.00
_cell.angle_gamma   90.00
#
_symmetry.space_group_name_H-M   'P 1'
#
loop_
_entity.id
_entity.type
_entity.pdbx_description
1 polymer ?
#
loop_
_entity_poly.entity_id
_entity_poly.type
_entity_poly.pdbx_seq_one_letter_code
_entity_poly.pdbx_strand_id
1 'polypeptide(L)'
;MTYTLKLYEADTSEAQRNAAERRFRDALETSLGDESLVAPVYSAYQRIVATYGEAPAPDSLTAAEREVFDQWQAAEAAALAATFGPHRYMGDAMYEIGV
;
A
#
# COMPACT_ATOMS: atom_id res chain seq x y z
N MET A 1 -14.33 -4.83 8.78
CA MET A 1 -13.26 -4.19 9.54
C MET A 1 -12.68 -3.06 8.71
N THR A 2 -12.61 -1.88 9.29
CA THR A 2 -12.10 -0.70 8.59
C THR A 2 -10.61 -0.55 8.86
N TYR A 3 -9.91 0.09 7.95
CA TYR A 3 -8.51 0.47 8.12
C TYR A 3 -8.38 1.99 8.08
N THR A 4 -7.32 2.51 8.67
CA THR A 4 -6.99 3.93 8.60
C THR A 4 -5.78 4.13 7.69
N LEU A 5 -5.86 5.12 6.82
CA LEU A 5 -4.75 5.52 5.96
C LEU A 5 -4.32 6.93 6.33
N LYS A 6 -3.01 7.10 6.50
CA LYS A 6 -2.40 8.42 6.70
C LYS A 6 -1.29 8.60 5.69
N LEU A 7 -1.29 9.74 5.01
CA LEU A 7 -0.20 10.14 4.14
C LEU A 7 0.60 11.24 4.82
N TYR A 8 1.91 11.13 4.72
CA TYR A 8 2.83 12.13 5.20
C TYR A 8 3.55 12.72 4.00
N GLU A 9 3.17 13.91 3.63
CA GLU A 9 3.80 14.64 2.54
C GLU A 9 4.21 16.02 3.05
N ALA A 10 5.45 16.41 2.77
CA ALA A 10 5.96 17.71 3.18
C ALA A 10 5.28 18.83 2.40
N ASP A 11 5.05 19.95 3.06
CA ASP A 11 4.59 21.21 2.44
C ASP A 11 3.20 21.18 1.81
N THR A 12 2.30 20.26 2.25
CA THR A 12 0.92 20.25 1.77
C THR A 12 -0.05 20.71 2.85
N SER A 13 -1.15 21.33 2.40
CA SER A 13 -2.26 21.68 3.28
C SER A 13 -3.01 20.41 3.72
N GLU A 14 -3.77 20.52 4.81
CA GLU A 14 -4.62 19.43 5.30
C GLU A 14 -5.63 18.99 4.24
N ALA A 15 -6.24 19.94 3.53
CA ALA A 15 -7.20 19.63 2.47
C ALA A 15 -6.56 18.86 1.31
N GLN A 16 -5.34 19.24 0.91
CA GLN A 16 -4.59 18.54 -0.13
C GLN A 16 -4.22 17.13 0.30
N ARG A 17 -3.78 16.98 1.54
CA ARG A 17 -3.44 15.67 2.11
C ARG A 17 -4.66 14.77 2.18
N ASN A 18 -5.79 15.28 2.64
CA ASN A 18 -7.03 14.50 2.71
C ASN A 18 -7.51 14.05 1.32
N ALA A 19 -7.38 14.92 0.31
CA ALA A 19 -7.71 14.56 -1.06
C ALA A 19 -6.76 13.48 -1.61
N ALA A 20 -5.47 13.58 -1.30
CA ALA A 20 -4.48 12.58 -1.69
C ALA A 20 -4.75 11.23 -1.02
N GLU A 21 -5.09 11.24 0.26
CA GLU A 21 -5.47 10.02 0.99
C GLU A 21 -6.67 9.32 0.36
N ARG A 22 -7.68 10.08 -0.06
CA ARG A 22 -8.85 9.50 -0.75
C ARG A 22 -8.47 8.86 -2.08
N ARG A 23 -7.63 9.52 -2.88
CA ARG A 23 -7.17 8.94 -4.16
C ARG A 23 -6.35 7.67 -3.93
N PHE A 24 -5.47 7.68 -2.94
CA PHE A 24 -4.67 6.51 -2.58
C PHE A 24 -5.57 5.35 -2.15
N ARG A 25 -6.51 5.63 -1.25
CA ARG A 25 -7.48 4.65 -0.74
C ARG A 25 -8.30 4.03 -1.87
N ASP A 26 -8.87 4.87 -2.73
CA ASP A 26 -9.70 4.40 -3.82
C ASP A 26 -8.93 3.49 -4.80
N ALA A 27 -7.70 3.87 -5.14
CA ALA A 27 -6.86 3.08 -6.03
C ALA A 27 -6.44 1.76 -5.38
N LEU A 28 -6.12 1.79 -4.09
CA LEU A 28 -5.74 0.60 -3.33
C LEU A 28 -6.90 -0.39 -3.26
N GLU A 29 -8.08 0.08 -2.89
CA GLU A 29 -9.29 -0.75 -2.80
C GLU A 29 -9.70 -1.31 -4.15
N THR A 30 -9.62 -0.51 -5.20
CA THR A 30 -9.94 -0.95 -6.56
C THR A 30 -8.96 -2.03 -7.03
N SER A 31 -7.68 -1.86 -6.75
CA SER A 31 -6.66 -2.82 -7.14
C SER A 31 -6.79 -4.15 -6.41
N LEU A 32 -7.17 -4.13 -5.14
CA LEU A 32 -7.39 -5.34 -4.33
C LEU A 32 -8.77 -5.95 -4.56
N GLY A 33 -9.71 -5.18 -5.09
CA GLY A 33 -11.06 -5.63 -5.42
C GLY A 33 -12.14 -5.16 -4.46
N ASP A 34 -11.83 -4.94 -3.19
CA ASP A 34 -12.78 -4.48 -2.19
C ASP A 34 -12.05 -3.89 -0.98
N GLU A 35 -12.69 -2.95 -0.29
CA GLU A 35 -12.21 -2.35 0.95
C GLU A 35 -11.89 -3.40 2.02
N SER A 36 -12.71 -4.43 2.14
CA SER A 36 -12.54 -5.47 3.14
C SER A 36 -11.28 -6.32 2.96
N LEU A 37 -10.67 -6.27 1.78
CA LEU A 37 -9.45 -7.03 1.49
C LEU A 37 -8.17 -6.28 1.88
N VAL A 38 -8.24 -4.97 2.09
CA VAL A 38 -7.05 -4.16 2.37
C VAL A 38 -6.35 -4.60 3.66
N ALA A 39 -7.08 -4.65 4.76
CA ALA A 39 -6.51 -5.01 6.05
C ALA A 39 -5.91 -6.42 6.07
N PRO A 40 -6.63 -7.48 5.64
CA PRO A 40 -6.05 -8.84 5.67
C PRO A 40 -4.86 -9.01 4.72
N VAL A 41 -4.90 -8.42 3.52
CA VAL A 41 -3.78 -8.51 2.58
C VAL A 41 -2.56 -7.76 3.11
N TYR A 42 -2.77 -6.56 3.64
CA TYR A 42 -1.69 -5.77 4.21
C TYR A 42 -1.05 -6.47 5.40
N SER A 43 -1.85 -7.02 6.30
CA SER A 43 -1.35 -7.76 7.48
C SER A 43 -0.53 -8.98 7.06
N ALA A 44 -1.00 -9.72 6.05
CA ALA A 44 -0.26 -10.86 5.53
C ALA A 44 1.05 -10.43 4.86
N TYR A 45 1.04 -9.33 4.10
CA TYR A 45 2.23 -8.74 3.51
C TYR A 45 3.25 -8.35 4.59
N GLN A 46 2.81 -7.69 5.66
CA GLN A 46 3.69 -7.30 6.76
C GLN A 46 4.35 -8.50 7.45
N ARG A 47 3.62 -9.59 7.61
CA ARG A 47 4.18 -10.83 8.18
C ARG A 47 5.27 -11.41 7.27
N ILE A 48 5.07 -11.34 5.96
CA ILE A 48 6.07 -11.80 4.99
C ILE A 48 7.33 -10.92 5.08
N VAL A 49 7.17 -9.62 5.11
CA VAL A 49 8.29 -8.68 5.24
C VAL A 49 9.04 -8.87 6.56
N ALA A 50 8.30 -9.08 7.66
CA ALA A 50 8.91 -9.33 8.97
C ALA A 50 9.71 -10.64 9.00
N THR A 51 9.29 -11.64 8.24
CA THR A 51 9.94 -12.95 8.20
C THR A 51 11.12 -13.00 7.22
N TYR A 52 10.95 -12.42 6.03
CA TYR A 52 11.90 -12.60 4.92
C TYR A 52 12.62 -11.31 4.51
N GLY A 53 12.23 -10.15 5.07
CA GLY A 53 12.77 -8.85 4.66
C GLY A 53 11.94 -8.21 3.55
N GLU A 54 12.29 -6.98 3.19
CA GLU A 54 11.55 -6.17 2.21
C GLU A 54 11.70 -6.65 0.77
N ALA A 55 12.77 -7.36 0.48
CA ALA A 55 13.05 -7.90 -0.86
C ALA A 55 13.38 -9.39 -0.75
N PRO A 56 12.38 -10.22 -0.42
CA PRO A 56 12.62 -11.65 -0.26
C PRO A 56 13.02 -12.29 -1.59
N ALA A 57 13.92 -13.28 -1.52
CA ALA A 57 14.26 -14.06 -2.71
C ALA A 57 13.01 -14.81 -3.18
N PRO A 58 12.76 -14.88 -4.52
CA PRO A 58 11.54 -15.53 -5.03
C PRO A 58 11.36 -16.96 -4.53
N ASP A 59 12.45 -17.69 -4.33
CA ASP A 59 12.42 -19.09 -3.89
C ASP A 59 12.15 -19.25 -2.39
N SER A 60 12.21 -18.16 -1.63
CA SER A 60 11.99 -18.20 -0.17
C SER A 60 10.52 -18.28 0.19
N LEU A 61 9.64 -17.81 -0.70
CA LEU A 61 8.21 -17.71 -0.43
C LEU A 61 7.47 -18.94 -0.91
N THR A 62 6.44 -19.35 -0.15
CA THR A 62 5.48 -20.32 -0.65
C THR A 62 4.67 -19.69 -1.80
N ALA A 63 3.96 -20.50 -2.56
CA ALA A 63 3.09 -20.00 -3.64
C ALA A 63 2.04 -19.01 -3.10
N ALA A 64 1.45 -19.31 -1.95
CA ALA A 64 0.46 -18.45 -1.31
C ALA A 64 1.06 -17.13 -0.83
N GLU A 65 2.26 -17.18 -0.24
CA GLU A 65 2.97 -15.99 0.21
C GLU A 65 3.35 -15.09 -0.97
N ARG A 66 3.82 -15.68 -2.05
CA ARG A 66 4.17 -14.94 -3.27
C ARG A 66 2.95 -14.23 -3.85
N GLU A 67 1.81 -14.90 -3.89
CA GLU A 67 0.57 -14.31 -4.39
C GLU A 67 0.18 -13.08 -3.59
N VAL A 68 0.21 -13.16 -2.27
CA VAL A 68 -0.08 -12.02 -1.38
C VAL A 68 0.93 -10.89 -1.57
N PHE A 69 2.21 -11.23 -1.61
CA PHE A 69 3.28 -10.26 -1.77
C PHE A 69 3.13 -9.48 -3.08
N ASP A 70 2.93 -10.20 -4.20
CA ASP A 70 2.77 -9.59 -5.51
C ASP A 70 1.48 -8.77 -5.59
N GLN A 71 0.41 -9.26 -5.00
CA GLN A 71 -0.88 -8.56 -4.96
C GLN A 71 -0.76 -7.23 -4.22
N TRP A 72 -0.12 -7.22 -3.06
CA TRP A 72 0.08 -5.98 -2.31
C TRP A 72 0.98 -5.00 -3.06
N GLN A 73 2.09 -5.47 -3.62
CA GLN A 73 3.01 -4.59 -4.35
C GLN A 73 2.34 -3.96 -5.57
N ALA A 74 1.54 -4.71 -6.31
CA ALA A 74 0.80 -4.19 -7.45
C ALA A 74 -0.22 -3.13 -7.01
N ALA A 75 -0.93 -3.38 -5.91
CA ALA A 75 -1.91 -2.43 -5.37
C ALA A 75 -1.24 -1.15 -4.85
N GLU A 76 -0.12 -1.29 -4.16
CA GLU A 76 0.68 -0.16 -3.67
C GLU A 76 1.19 0.70 -4.82
N ALA A 77 1.74 0.08 -5.86
CA ALA A 77 2.25 0.79 -7.03
C ALA A 77 1.13 1.55 -7.75
N ALA A 78 -0.03 0.93 -7.91
CA ALA A 78 -1.20 1.58 -8.51
C ALA A 78 -1.69 2.77 -7.69
N ALA A 79 -1.72 2.62 -6.37
CA ALA A 79 -2.15 3.68 -5.47
C ALA A 79 -1.18 4.87 -5.46
N LEU A 80 0.12 4.59 -5.43
CA LEU A 80 1.15 5.64 -5.50
C LEU A 80 1.09 6.39 -6.84
N ALA A 81 0.94 5.67 -7.94
CA ALA A 81 0.83 6.28 -9.26
C ALA A 81 -0.42 7.15 -9.40
N ALA A 82 -1.56 6.69 -8.88
CA ALA A 82 -2.82 7.43 -8.90
C ALA A 82 -2.77 8.70 -8.06
N THR A 83 -1.98 8.68 -6.99
CA THR A 83 -1.90 9.79 -6.02
C THR A 83 -0.85 10.82 -6.41
N PHE A 84 0.34 10.38 -6.80
CA PHE A 84 1.51 11.23 -7.00
C PHE A 84 2.01 11.27 -8.45
N GLY A 85 1.46 10.44 -9.31
CA GLY A 85 1.93 10.29 -10.68
C GLY A 85 3.09 9.31 -10.82
N PRO A 86 3.47 8.97 -12.06
CA PRO A 86 4.42 7.87 -12.31
C PRO A 86 5.87 8.17 -11.93
N HIS A 87 6.20 9.41 -11.64
CA HIS A 87 7.58 9.83 -11.36
C HIS A 87 7.79 10.33 -9.92
N ARG A 88 6.76 10.30 -9.10
CA ARG A 88 6.85 10.74 -7.72
C ARG A 88 6.78 9.53 -6.80
N TYR A 89 7.91 9.21 -6.20
CA TYR A 89 8.04 8.09 -5.30
C TYR A 89 8.21 8.53 -3.86
N MET A 90 8.30 7.58 -3.00
CA MET A 90 8.36 7.65 -1.55
C MET A 90 9.47 8.50 -0.94
N GLY A 91 10.28 9.20 -1.73
CA GLY A 91 11.21 10.21 -1.22
C GLY A 91 10.49 11.44 -0.68
N ASP A 92 9.34 11.77 -1.25
CA ASP A 92 8.58 12.97 -0.92
C ASP A 92 7.31 12.69 -0.13
N ALA A 93 6.90 11.43 -0.06
CA ALA A 93 5.68 11.04 0.66
C ALA A 93 5.82 9.66 1.27
N MET A 94 5.27 9.48 2.44
CA MET A 94 5.16 8.19 3.11
C MET A 94 3.71 7.93 3.46
N TYR A 95 3.35 6.66 3.58
CA TYR A 95 2.01 6.30 4.03
C TYR A 95 2.08 5.35 5.22
N GLU A 96 1.01 5.34 6.00
CA GLU A 96 0.82 4.42 7.12
C GLU A 96 -0.60 3.86 7.04
N ILE A 97 -0.71 2.55 7.17
CA ILE A 97 -2.00 1.87 7.24
C ILE A 97 -2.14 1.27 8.64
N GLY A 98 -3.16 1.73 9.36
CA GLY A 98 -3.53 1.21 10.66
C GLY A 98 -4.66 0.20 10.52
N VAL A 99 -4.49 -0.96 11.11
CA VAL A 99 -5.48 -2.03 11.10
C VAL A 99 -6.00 -2.28 12.51
#